data_79547dd20fa2c151460c82be15388968
#
_entry.id   79547dd20fa2c151460c82be15388968
#
_cell.length_a   1.000
_cell.length_b   1.000
_cell.length_c   1.000
_cell.angle_alpha   90.00
_cell.angle_beta   90.00
_cell.angle_gamma   90.00
#
_symmetry.space_group_name_H-M   'P 1'
#
loop_
_entity.id
_entity.type
_entity.pdbx_description
1 polymer ?
#
loop_
_entity_poly.entity_id
_entity_poly.type
_entity_poly.pdbx_seq_one_letter_code
_entity_poly.pdbx_strand_id
1 'polypeptide(L)'
;MVKAKEQTQYREVSLSEFFEKNRHILGFDSPQKSLFMIVKEAFDNSLDACDEYAILPEIVVSVSKVSDDIFNVTVTDNGPGIERTQVPRVFGQLLYGSRFHVIRQSRGQQGLGITAAILYGQLTTGEKAHVETKRNEDDVAFRFILGINVKENKADIKTQEPFIWDRPHGTSVSMTAKGRYVTGRQSIVEYLKESAVVNPHASITFIDPEGNRVHFNRNIEKAPYISKAVKPHPYGIEIGELITMAKATSAKTLIRFLSDDFSRVSDNTAGEIITGANLRPDAVPSSLNNKDISALRESIQRAKLMPPSQESLSPIGEEFIRRGMMSIYGEERPEFYGRPITRKASVYNGNPFSVEVGMVYGGDLYAEQPVRIIRFANKVPLLYQPGSCAITQSVFDLDWRTYGLDQKQGKGQPYGPAIILVHVYGPRLPYTSESKEAISSVEIITDEIKAAIKQEMRMLKTFGNRKDKMKKVAEKFNLFRRLIPEIASKCSSILGKEVPDINPVVSKIANVVFIHEEAIKTDSGYNVRTEIFNFTRSSHKFTLKAVFGGMDDKSTDYEIEDLKPAEERVFQTFVQWPGQYPGTDYYFT
;
A
#
# COMPACT_ATOMS: atom_id res chain seq x y z
N MET A 1 44.15 -25.56 45.11
CA MET A 1 42.89 -25.81 44.41
C MET A 1 42.97 -25.14 43.03
N VAL A 2 43.22 -25.91 42.01
CA VAL A 2 43.31 -25.44 40.62
C VAL A 2 41.92 -25.40 40.10
N LYS A 3 41.41 -24.18 39.71
CA LYS A 3 40.13 -24.03 39.03
C LYS A 3 40.24 -24.73 37.66
N ALA A 4 39.40 -25.74 37.47
CA ALA A 4 39.23 -26.37 36.14
C ALA A 4 38.77 -25.29 35.16
N LYS A 5 39.50 -25.11 34.07
CA LYS A 5 39.08 -24.34 32.92
C LYS A 5 37.91 -25.09 32.30
N GLU A 6 36.70 -24.45 32.28
CA GLU A 6 35.61 -24.90 31.45
C GLU A 6 36.09 -24.93 30.03
N GLN A 7 36.23 -26.12 29.46
CA GLN A 7 36.45 -26.30 28.04
C GLN A 7 35.19 -25.89 27.33
N THR A 8 35.22 -24.77 26.58
CA THR A 8 34.18 -24.35 25.68
C THR A 8 33.99 -25.43 24.61
N GLN A 9 32.98 -26.28 24.80
CA GLN A 9 32.63 -27.27 23.77
C GLN A 9 31.93 -26.55 22.60
N TYR A 10 32.57 -26.52 21.45
CA TYR A 10 31.91 -26.10 20.21
C TYR A 10 30.85 -27.15 19.87
N ARG A 11 29.57 -26.68 19.77
CA ARG A 11 28.44 -27.54 19.44
C ARG A 11 27.71 -26.92 18.24
N GLU A 12 27.40 -27.75 17.26
CA GLU A 12 26.52 -27.37 16.17
C GLU A 12 25.09 -27.16 16.71
N VAL A 13 24.50 -26.00 16.39
CA VAL A 13 23.13 -25.64 16.82
C VAL A 13 22.16 -26.15 15.77
N SER A 14 21.18 -26.93 16.18
CA SER A 14 20.12 -27.36 15.26
C SER A 14 19.28 -26.17 14.79
N LEU A 15 18.65 -26.30 13.62
CA LEU A 15 17.80 -25.25 13.07
C LEU A 15 16.61 -24.90 14.02
N SER A 16 16.07 -25.88 14.76
CA SER A 16 15.04 -25.67 15.77
C SER A 16 15.57 -24.86 16.95
N GLU A 17 16.77 -25.19 17.45
CA GLU A 17 17.39 -24.45 18.54
C GLU A 17 17.75 -23.01 18.12
N PHE A 18 18.17 -22.82 16.87
CA PHE A 18 18.35 -21.49 16.28
C PHE A 18 17.03 -20.73 16.24
N PHE A 19 15.95 -21.37 15.74
CA PHE A 19 14.63 -20.76 15.66
C PHE A 19 14.08 -20.40 17.06
N GLU A 20 14.20 -21.31 18.03
CA GLU A 20 13.78 -21.07 19.41
C GLU A 20 14.49 -19.88 20.05
N LYS A 21 15.79 -19.77 19.85
CA LYS A 21 16.60 -18.66 20.36
C LYS A 21 16.35 -17.33 19.63
N ASN A 22 15.91 -17.39 18.39
CA ASN A 22 15.80 -16.24 17.50
C ASN A 22 14.36 -15.95 17.04
N ARG A 23 13.33 -16.44 17.75
CA ARG A 23 11.90 -16.20 17.44
C ARG A 23 11.58 -14.73 17.20
N HIS A 24 12.20 -13.83 17.98
CA HIS A 24 12.02 -12.39 17.88
C HIS A 24 12.47 -11.80 16.55
N ILE A 25 13.50 -12.35 15.91
CA ILE A 25 13.99 -11.90 14.61
C ILE A 25 12.94 -12.13 13.52
N LEU A 26 12.21 -13.24 13.60
CA LEU A 26 11.18 -13.66 12.66
C LEU A 26 9.77 -13.16 13.02
N GLY A 27 9.64 -12.38 14.11
CA GLY A 27 8.36 -11.82 14.54
C GLY A 27 7.48 -12.76 15.35
N PHE A 28 8.00 -13.90 15.86
CA PHE A 28 7.27 -14.84 16.71
C PHE A 28 7.64 -14.65 18.20
N ASP A 29 7.71 -13.39 18.65
CA ASP A 29 8.16 -12.99 19.98
C ASP A 29 7.07 -13.07 21.05
N SER A 30 5.80 -12.99 20.66
CA SER A 30 4.66 -13.08 21.58
C SER A 30 3.50 -13.87 20.96
N PRO A 31 2.62 -14.50 21.76
CA PRO A 31 1.47 -15.26 21.25
C PRO A 31 0.55 -14.44 20.32
N GLN A 32 0.34 -13.16 20.64
CA GLN A 32 -0.44 -12.24 19.80
C GLN A 32 0.23 -12.04 18.44
N LYS A 33 1.51 -11.70 18.43
CA LYS A 33 2.26 -11.41 17.22
C LYS A 33 2.49 -12.68 16.40
N SER A 34 2.68 -13.84 17.05
CA SER A 34 2.82 -15.12 16.36
C SER A 34 1.57 -15.49 15.55
N LEU A 35 0.38 -15.35 16.14
CA LEU A 35 -0.88 -15.60 15.43
C LEU A 35 -1.05 -14.63 14.26
N PHE A 36 -0.72 -13.35 14.47
CA PHE A 36 -0.72 -12.34 13.42
C PHE A 36 0.25 -12.69 12.28
N MET A 37 1.50 -13.10 12.60
CA MET A 37 2.50 -13.45 11.59
C MET A 37 2.10 -14.67 10.75
N ILE A 38 1.47 -15.67 11.37
CA ILE A 38 0.94 -16.85 10.64
C ILE A 38 -0.06 -16.40 9.56
N VAL A 39 -1.03 -15.57 9.94
CA VAL A 39 -2.02 -15.03 8.98
C VAL A 39 -1.33 -14.20 7.90
N LYS A 40 -0.46 -13.28 8.32
CA LYS A 40 0.25 -12.37 7.42
C LYS A 40 1.03 -13.13 6.33
N GLU A 41 1.85 -14.10 6.73
CA GLU A 41 2.71 -14.81 5.78
C GLU A 41 1.91 -15.67 4.79
N ALA A 42 0.83 -16.32 5.26
CA ALA A 42 -0.04 -17.10 4.38
C ALA A 42 -0.83 -16.19 3.42
N PHE A 43 -1.41 -15.09 3.93
CA PHE A 43 -2.19 -14.14 3.14
C PHE A 43 -1.34 -13.40 2.10
N ASP A 44 -0.14 -12.91 2.49
CA ASP A 44 0.77 -12.22 1.56
C ASP A 44 1.22 -13.16 0.43
N ASN A 45 1.45 -14.45 0.72
CA ASN A 45 1.78 -15.44 -0.30
C ASN A 45 0.61 -15.71 -1.26
N SER A 46 -0.62 -15.75 -0.75
CA SER A 46 -1.83 -15.88 -1.57
C SER A 46 -2.02 -14.70 -2.51
N LEU A 47 -1.83 -13.45 -2.03
CA LEU A 47 -1.87 -12.26 -2.87
C LEU A 47 -0.77 -12.28 -3.94
N ASP A 48 0.48 -12.61 -3.55
CA ASP A 48 1.60 -12.67 -4.48
C ASP A 48 1.40 -13.74 -5.56
N ALA A 49 0.82 -14.90 -5.20
CA ALA A 49 0.51 -15.97 -6.15
C ALA A 49 -0.55 -15.53 -7.17
N CYS A 50 -1.62 -14.89 -6.72
CA CYS A 50 -2.66 -14.39 -7.61
C CYS A 50 -2.14 -13.26 -8.51
N ASP A 51 -1.43 -12.27 -7.93
CA ASP A 51 -0.88 -11.14 -8.68
C ASP A 51 0.09 -11.62 -9.77
N GLU A 52 0.97 -12.59 -9.47
CA GLU A 52 1.99 -13.10 -10.40
C GLU A 52 1.39 -13.75 -11.66
N TYR A 53 0.21 -14.33 -11.53
CA TYR A 53 -0.53 -14.98 -12.62
C TYR A 53 -1.67 -14.13 -13.17
N ALA A 54 -1.76 -12.85 -12.77
CA ALA A 54 -2.83 -11.92 -13.15
C ALA A 54 -4.25 -12.44 -12.84
N ILE A 55 -4.39 -13.25 -11.78
CA ILE A 55 -5.66 -13.73 -11.26
C ILE A 55 -6.19 -12.70 -10.27
N LEU A 56 -7.46 -12.31 -10.39
CA LEU A 56 -8.09 -11.43 -9.41
C LEU A 56 -8.28 -12.20 -8.09
N PRO A 57 -7.64 -11.77 -6.97
CA PRO A 57 -7.61 -12.56 -5.76
C PRO A 57 -8.99 -12.72 -5.10
N GLU A 58 -9.32 -13.93 -4.67
CA GLU A 58 -10.43 -14.26 -3.79
C GLU A 58 -9.88 -15.06 -2.62
N ILE A 59 -9.68 -14.38 -1.48
CA ILE A 59 -8.96 -14.94 -0.34
C ILE A 59 -9.90 -15.04 0.86
N VAL A 60 -9.96 -16.22 1.46
CA VAL A 60 -10.68 -16.47 2.70
C VAL A 60 -9.67 -16.76 3.81
N VAL A 61 -9.70 -15.97 4.86
CA VAL A 61 -8.90 -16.13 6.07
C VAL A 61 -9.84 -16.54 7.20
N SER A 62 -9.58 -17.67 7.84
CA SER A 62 -10.35 -18.12 8.99
C SER A 62 -9.42 -18.36 10.17
N VAL A 63 -9.81 -17.85 11.32
CA VAL A 63 -9.15 -18.12 12.60
C VAL A 63 -10.18 -18.77 13.52
N SER A 64 -9.93 -19.98 13.98
CA SER A 64 -10.80 -20.68 14.91
C SER A 64 -10.07 -21.03 16.21
N LYS A 65 -10.76 -20.94 17.33
CA LYS A 65 -10.23 -21.28 18.64
C LYS A 65 -10.33 -22.81 18.85
N VAL A 66 -9.20 -23.46 19.12
CA VAL A 66 -9.12 -24.89 19.44
C VAL A 66 -9.13 -25.09 20.94
N SER A 67 -8.37 -24.26 21.67
CA SER A 67 -8.37 -24.20 23.14
C SER A 67 -8.03 -22.76 23.58
N ASP A 68 -7.82 -22.52 24.87
CA ASP A 68 -7.66 -21.14 25.38
C ASP A 68 -6.50 -20.36 24.75
N ASP A 69 -5.42 -21.04 24.42
CA ASP A 69 -4.22 -20.44 23.83
C ASP A 69 -3.78 -21.09 22.51
N ILE A 70 -4.62 -21.98 21.95
CA ILE A 70 -4.38 -22.67 20.69
C ILE A 70 -5.44 -22.25 19.67
N PHE A 71 -4.97 -21.83 18.52
CA PHE A 71 -5.79 -21.39 17.38
C PHE A 71 -5.41 -22.16 16.12
N ASN A 72 -6.40 -22.42 15.29
CA ASN A 72 -6.20 -22.90 13.92
C ASN A 72 -6.39 -21.72 12.97
N VAL A 73 -5.45 -21.54 12.08
CA VAL A 73 -5.50 -20.52 11.00
C VAL A 73 -5.58 -21.23 9.68
N THR A 74 -6.58 -20.88 8.88
CA THR A 74 -6.74 -21.38 7.51
C THR A 74 -6.79 -20.19 6.55
N VAL A 75 -5.95 -20.21 5.53
CA VAL A 75 -5.97 -19.23 4.42
C VAL A 75 -6.16 -20.00 3.12
N THR A 76 -7.21 -19.63 2.40
CA THR A 76 -7.58 -20.26 1.12
C THR A 76 -7.66 -19.20 0.04
N ASP A 77 -7.02 -19.45 -1.09
CA ASP A 77 -7.02 -18.58 -2.26
C ASP A 77 -7.54 -19.29 -3.52
N ASN A 78 -7.78 -18.49 -4.56
CA ASN A 78 -8.07 -18.94 -5.92
C ASN A 78 -6.86 -18.76 -6.84
N GLY A 79 -5.65 -18.79 -6.31
CA GLY A 79 -4.40 -18.64 -7.08
C GLY A 79 -4.15 -19.81 -8.04
N PRO A 80 -2.99 -19.84 -8.70
CA PRO A 80 -2.69 -20.83 -9.74
C PRO A 80 -2.56 -22.27 -9.23
N GLY A 81 -2.55 -22.46 -7.90
CA GLY A 81 -2.17 -23.73 -7.28
C GLY A 81 -0.65 -23.98 -7.33
N ILE A 82 -0.21 -25.06 -6.70
CA ILE A 82 1.19 -25.44 -6.59
C ILE A 82 1.40 -26.84 -7.16
N GLU A 83 2.41 -27.02 -7.98
CA GLU A 83 2.76 -28.31 -8.49
C GLU A 83 3.01 -29.32 -7.34
N ARG A 84 2.42 -30.51 -7.44
CA ARG A 84 2.48 -31.57 -6.42
C ARG A 84 3.89 -31.84 -5.91
N THR A 85 4.88 -31.87 -6.80
CA THR A 85 6.29 -32.13 -6.47
C THR A 85 6.97 -30.98 -5.72
N GLN A 86 6.44 -29.77 -5.81
CA GLN A 86 6.97 -28.56 -5.17
C GLN A 86 6.39 -28.32 -3.78
N VAL A 87 5.17 -28.80 -3.49
CA VAL A 87 4.49 -28.55 -2.20
C VAL A 87 5.38 -28.88 -0.99
N PRO A 88 6.02 -30.07 -0.92
CA PRO A 88 6.89 -30.40 0.21
C PRO A 88 8.09 -29.45 0.36
N ARG A 89 8.63 -28.95 -0.74
CA ARG A 89 9.75 -28.02 -0.69
C ARG A 89 9.34 -26.61 -0.27
N VAL A 90 8.21 -26.11 -0.79
CA VAL A 90 7.67 -24.78 -0.48
C VAL A 90 7.28 -24.66 0.99
N PHE A 91 6.65 -25.70 1.55
CA PHE A 91 6.11 -25.65 2.92
C PHE A 91 6.96 -26.37 3.96
N GLY A 92 7.85 -27.28 3.54
CA GLY A 92 8.63 -28.13 4.44
C GLY A 92 10.14 -27.92 4.41
N GLN A 93 10.65 -26.95 3.65
CA GLN A 93 12.09 -26.64 3.57
C GLN A 93 12.33 -25.15 3.78
N LEU A 94 13.09 -24.80 4.81
CA LEU A 94 13.50 -23.42 5.09
C LEU A 94 14.50 -22.94 4.03
N LEU A 95 14.48 -21.65 3.72
CA LEU A 95 15.33 -21.02 2.72
C LEU A 95 15.14 -21.62 1.31
N TYR A 96 13.95 -22.12 1.02
CA TYR A 96 13.55 -22.55 -0.31
C TYR A 96 12.53 -21.58 -0.91
N GLY A 97 12.81 -21.08 -2.11
CA GLY A 97 11.91 -20.16 -2.82
C GLY A 97 12.49 -19.71 -4.15
N SER A 98 11.65 -19.32 -5.07
CA SER A 98 12.02 -18.88 -6.42
C SER A 98 12.55 -17.44 -6.47
N ARG A 99 12.51 -16.70 -5.37
CA ARG A 99 12.71 -15.24 -5.35
C ARG A 99 14.06 -14.76 -4.81
N PHE A 100 14.91 -15.65 -4.30
CA PHE A 100 16.21 -15.28 -3.69
C PHE A 100 17.19 -14.59 -4.63
N HIS A 101 17.20 -15.00 -5.88
CA HIS A 101 18.16 -14.53 -6.89
C HIS A 101 17.55 -13.53 -7.86
N VAL A 102 16.32 -13.09 -7.59
CA VAL A 102 15.55 -12.26 -8.50
C VAL A 102 15.41 -10.85 -7.92
N ILE A 103 15.92 -9.86 -8.65
CA ILE A 103 15.74 -8.46 -8.27
C ILE A 103 14.42 -7.96 -8.86
N ARG A 104 13.34 -8.07 -8.08
CA ARG A 104 12.02 -7.51 -8.36
C ARG A 104 11.32 -7.19 -7.05
N GLN A 105 10.40 -6.25 -7.08
CA GLN A 105 9.53 -5.97 -5.95
C GLN A 105 8.59 -7.16 -5.71
N SER A 106 8.47 -7.61 -4.45
CA SER A 106 7.51 -8.60 -3.98
C SER A 106 7.22 -8.38 -2.50
N ARG A 107 6.09 -8.90 -1.98
CA ARG A 107 5.77 -8.87 -0.55
C ARG A 107 6.72 -9.80 0.21
N GLY A 108 6.87 -11.05 -0.27
CA GLY A 108 7.78 -12.06 0.27
C GLY A 108 9.10 -12.11 -0.49
N GLN A 109 10.25 -12.03 0.19
CA GLN A 109 11.59 -12.04 -0.43
C GLN A 109 12.52 -13.11 0.12
N GLN A 110 12.28 -13.63 1.34
CA GLN A 110 13.28 -14.38 2.09
C GLN A 110 13.08 -15.90 2.11
N GLY A 111 11.93 -16.41 1.60
CA GLY A 111 11.60 -17.84 1.62
C GLY A 111 11.58 -18.47 3.02
N LEU A 112 11.34 -17.66 4.04
CA LEU A 112 11.28 -18.09 5.44
C LEU A 112 9.88 -17.97 6.06
N GLY A 113 9.04 -17.07 5.57
CA GLY A 113 7.82 -16.67 6.26
C GLY A 113 6.86 -17.81 6.55
N ILE A 114 6.37 -18.48 5.50
CA ILE A 114 5.39 -19.58 5.67
C ILE A 114 6.02 -20.80 6.36
N THR A 115 7.29 -21.11 6.07
CA THR A 115 7.99 -22.22 6.71
C THR A 115 8.27 -21.94 8.18
N ALA A 116 8.58 -20.69 8.55
CA ALA A 116 8.72 -20.29 9.95
C ALA A 116 7.37 -20.37 10.69
N ALA A 117 6.26 -20.01 10.04
CA ALA A 117 4.92 -20.16 10.60
C ALA A 117 4.55 -21.63 10.87
N ILE A 118 4.84 -22.53 9.92
CA ILE A 118 4.63 -23.97 10.08
C ILE A 118 5.52 -24.54 11.20
N LEU A 119 6.77 -24.15 11.22
CA LEU A 119 7.71 -24.60 12.28
C LEU A 119 7.25 -24.09 13.67
N TYR A 120 6.77 -22.85 13.77
CA TYR A 120 6.22 -22.33 15.01
C TYR A 120 5.00 -23.14 15.48
N GLY A 121 4.08 -23.44 14.57
CA GLY A 121 2.93 -24.32 14.85
C GLY A 121 3.38 -25.69 15.37
N GLN A 122 4.29 -26.33 14.64
CA GLN A 122 4.84 -27.64 15.01
C GLN A 122 5.54 -27.63 16.37
N LEU A 123 6.33 -26.62 16.68
CA LEU A 123 7.05 -26.50 17.96
C LEU A 123 6.11 -26.22 19.13
N THR A 124 4.99 -25.53 18.90
CA THR A 124 4.07 -25.11 19.99
C THR A 124 2.95 -26.10 20.26
N THR A 125 2.55 -26.88 19.27
CA THR A 125 1.40 -27.82 19.37
C THR A 125 1.74 -29.27 19.06
N GLY A 126 2.87 -29.51 18.37
CA GLY A 126 3.19 -30.83 17.81
C GLY A 126 2.42 -31.16 16.51
N GLU A 127 1.47 -30.31 16.11
CA GLU A 127 0.64 -30.54 14.93
C GLU A 127 1.38 -30.18 13.64
N LYS A 128 1.06 -30.92 12.57
CA LYS A 128 1.56 -30.67 11.22
C LYS A 128 0.61 -29.76 10.46
N ALA A 129 1.14 -29.01 9.50
CA ALA A 129 0.35 -28.19 8.61
C ALA A 129 -0.42 -29.06 7.59
N HIS A 130 -1.64 -28.60 7.24
CA HIS A 130 -2.46 -29.17 6.17
C HIS A 130 -2.38 -28.23 4.97
N VAL A 131 -1.99 -28.76 3.83
CA VAL A 131 -1.93 -28.03 2.57
C VAL A 131 -2.77 -28.73 1.54
N GLU A 132 -3.71 -28.02 0.95
CA GLU A 132 -4.53 -28.49 -0.16
C GLU A 132 -4.26 -27.61 -1.37
N THR A 133 -4.05 -28.20 -2.54
CA THR A 133 -3.76 -27.43 -3.75
C THR A 133 -4.26 -28.12 -4.99
N LYS A 134 -4.65 -27.32 -5.99
CA LYS A 134 -5.04 -27.74 -7.32
C LYS A 134 -4.61 -26.71 -8.33
N ARG A 135 -3.97 -27.12 -9.42
CA ARG A 135 -3.70 -26.27 -10.58
C ARG A 135 -4.84 -26.41 -11.59
N ASN A 136 -5.00 -25.44 -12.47
CA ASN A 136 -6.06 -25.47 -13.49
C ASN A 136 -5.93 -26.68 -14.47
N GLU A 137 -4.70 -27.15 -14.66
CA GLU A 137 -4.40 -28.33 -15.51
C GLU A 137 -4.55 -29.68 -14.81
N ASP A 138 -4.79 -29.69 -13.49
CA ASP A 138 -4.92 -30.92 -12.70
C ASP A 138 -6.38 -31.38 -12.64
N ASP A 139 -6.66 -32.66 -12.89
CA ASP A 139 -8.02 -33.23 -12.77
C ASP A 139 -8.47 -33.27 -11.30
N VAL A 140 -7.55 -33.56 -10.38
CA VAL A 140 -7.81 -33.70 -8.94
C VAL A 140 -6.93 -32.80 -8.11
N ALA A 141 -7.43 -32.39 -6.96
CA ALA A 141 -6.63 -31.70 -5.95
C ALA A 141 -5.78 -32.68 -5.14
N PHE A 142 -4.74 -32.19 -4.49
CA PHE A 142 -3.90 -32.96 -3.59
C PHE A 142 -3.90 -32.35 -2.19
N ARG A 143 -4.06 -33.23 -1.19
CA ARG A 143 -3.93 -32.89 0.23
C ARG A 143 -2.61 -33.44 0.77
N PHE A 144 -1.92 -32.57 1.52
CA PHE A 144 -0.68 -32.89 2.22
C PHE A 144 -0.85 -32.61 3.72
N ILE A 145 -0.39 -33.53 4.55
CA ILE A 145 -0.14 -33.27 5.97
C ILE A 145 1.35 -33.36 6.15
N LEU A 146 1.97 -32.21 6.41
CA LEU A 146 3.43 -32.11 6.44
C LEU A 146 3.94 -31.20 7.56
N GLY A 147 5.14 -31.48 8.02
CA GLY A 147 5.92 -30.65 8.93
C GLY A 147 7.34 -30.49 8.42
N ILE A 148 8.21 -29.99 9.27
CA ILE A 148 9.61 -29.74 8.95
C ILE A 148 10.49 -30.70 9.75
N ASN A 149 11.27 -31.52 9.06
CA ASN A 149 12.40 -32.21 9.68
C ASN A 149 13.55 -31.21 9.87
N VAL A 150 13.70 -30.76 11.08
CA VAL A 150 14.60 -29.65 11.43
C VAL A 150 16.07 -30.03 11.29
N LYS A 151 16.41 -31.32 11.44
CA LYS A 151 17.79 -31.81 11.32
C LYS A 151 18.27 -31.83 9.87
N GLU A 152 17.39 -32.23 8.97
CA GLU A 152 17.73 -32.40 7.55
C GLU A 152 17.31 -31.21 6.68
N ASN A 153 16.56 -30.25 7.24
CA ASN A 153 15.92 -29.17 6.49
C ASN A 153 15.08 -29.69 5.30
N LYS A 154 14.24 -30.68 5.56
CA LYS A 154 13.37 -31.30 4.57
C LYS A 154 11.95 -31.45 5.10
N ALA A 155 10.99 -31.57 4.18
CA ALA A 155 9.62 -31.87 4.55
C ALA A 155 9.49 -33.24 5.25
N ASP A 156 8.77 -33.27 6.37
CA ASP A 156 8.29 -34.49 7.04
C ASP A 156 6.83 -34.73 6.66
N ILE A 157 6.64 -35.52 5.60
CA ILE A 157 5.30 -35.77 5.02
C ILE A 157 4.65 -36.94 5.76
N LYS A 158 3.49 -36.67 6.39
CA LYS A 158 2.66 -37.71 7.01
C LYS A 158 1.65 -38.31 6.03
N THR A 159 1.03 -37.46 5.20
CA THR A 159 -0.01 -37.86 4.24
C THR A 159 0.17 -37.08 2.94
N GLN A 160 -0.07 -37.76 1.82
CA GLN A 160 -0.18 -37.19 0.49
C GLN A 160 -1.21 -37.96 -0.30
N GLU A 161 -2.37 -37.39 -0.53
CA GLU A 161 -3.50 -38.08 -1.17
C GLU A 161 -4.25 -37.17 -2.14
N PRO A 162 -4.80 -37.71 -3.24
CA PRO A 162 -5.71 -36.97 -4.10
C PRO A 162 -7.08 -36.87 -3.47
N PHE A 163 -7.83 -35.79 -3.76
CA PHE A 163 -9.22 -35.62 -3.40
C PHE A 163 -9.97 -34.76 -4.41
N ILE A 164 -11.29 -34.81 -4.39
CA ILE A 164 -12.13 -33.97 -5.23
C ILE A 164 -12.36 -32.65 -4.52
N TRP A 165 -12.03 -31.54 -5.20
CA TRP A 165 -12.22 -30.19 -4.69
C TRP A 165 -13.15 -29.42 -5.63
N ASP A 166 -14.15 -28.73 -5.08
CA ASP A 166 -15.15 -27.97 -5.86
C ASP A 166 -14.59 -26.68 -6.51
N ARG A 167 -13.30 -26.40 -6.30
CA ARG A 167 -12.62 -25.24 -6.88
C ARG A 167 -11.87 -25.63 -8.14
N PRO A 168 -11.83 -24.75 -9.17
CA PRO A 168 -11.07 -25.03 -10.39
C PRO A 168 -9.55 -25.07 -10.12
N HIS A 169 -9.06 -24.17 -9.31
CA HIS A 169 -7.66 -24.05 -8.89
C HIS A 169 -7.56 -23.27 -7.58
N GLY A 170 -6.39 -23.28 -6.96
CA GLY A 170 -6.09 -22.54 -5.73
C GLY A 170 -5.24 -23.30 -4.74
N THR A 171 -5.01 -22.69 -3.59
CA THR A 171 -4.28 -23.28 -2.47
C THR A 171 -5.01 -22.97 -1.17
N SER A 172 -5.04 -23.94 -0.26
CA SER A 172 -5.52 -23.79 1.12
C SER A 172 -4.43 -24.27 2.06
N VAL A 173 -4.05 -23.42 3.00
CA VAL A 173 -3.04 -23.74 4.03
C VAL A 173 -3.69 -23.59 5.39
N SER A 174 -3.66 -24.68 6.19
CA SER A 174 -4.18 -24.69 7.56
C SER A 174 -3.10 -25.11 8.53
N MET A 175 -2.96 -24.37 9.63
CA MET A 175 -1.97 -24.67 10.66
C MET A 175 -2.49 -24.29 12.06
N THR A 176 -2.17 -25.16 13.03
CA THR A 176 -2.53 -24.97 14.42
C THR A 176 -1.31 -24.47 15.20
N ALA A 177 -1.49 -23.44 16.01
CA ALA A 177 -0.39 -22.84 16.74
C ALA A 177 -0.85 -22.23 18.06
N LYS A 178 0.09 -22.06 18.98
CA LYS A 178 -0.13 -21.26 20.18
C LYS A 178 -0.23 -19.79 19.80
N GLY A 179 -1.30 -19.11 20.27
CA GLY A 179 -1.57 -17.75 19.87
C GLY A 179 -2.48 -17.01 20.84
N ARG A 180 -2.71 -15.73 20.57
CA ARG A 180 -3.70 -14.91 21.23
C ARG A 180 -4.38 -14.01 20.21
N TYR A 181 -5.67 -14.18 20.02
CA TYR A 181 -6.47 -13.31 19.17
C TYR A 181 -6.74 -11.97 19.89
N VAL A 182 -6.58 -10.87 19.19
CA VAL A 182 -6.83 -9.51 19.70
C VAL A 182 -7.52 -8.66 18.65
N THR A 183 -8.26 -7.67 19.09
CA THR A 183 -8.89 -6.63 18.27
C THR A 183 -8.12 -5.31 18.36
N GLY A 184 -8.43 -4.35 17.50
CA GLY A 184 -7.83 -3.01 17.49
C GLY A 184 -6.70 -2.83 16.47
N ARG A 185 -5.86 -1.81 16.68
CA ARG A 185 -4.91 -1.31 15.66
C ARG A 185 -3.82 -2.30 15.21
N GLN A 186 -3.51 -3.30 16.01
CA GLN A 186 -2.50 -4.32 15.70
C GLN A 186 -3.15 -5.71 15.55
N SER A 187 -4.39 -5.75 15.06
CA SER A 187 -5.17 -6.96 14.88
C SER A 187 -5.05 -7.50 13.45
N ILE A 188 -5.46 -8.77 13.30
CA ILE A 188 -5.61 -9.42 11.99
C ILE A 188 -6.63 -8.67 11.12
N VAL A 189 -7.77 -8.25 11.69
CA VAL A 189 -8.81 -7.49 10.96
C VAL A 189 -8.23 -6.20 10.40
N GLU A 190 -7.48 -5.46 11.22
CA GLU A 190 -6.87 -4.20 10.78
C GLU A 190 -5.84 -4.42 9.67
N TYR A 191 -5.05 -5.50 9.76
CA TYR A 191 -4.11 -5.88 8.71
C TYR A 191 -4.82 -6.17 7.37
N LEU A 192 -5.91 -6.94 7.41
CA LEU A 192 -6.70 -7.26 6.22
C LEU A 192 -7.43 -6.03 5.67
N LYS A 193 -7.95 -5.17 6.56
CA LYS A 193 -8.54 -3.87 6.19
C LYS A 193 -7.53 -2.97 5.46
N GLU A 194 -6.34 -2.76 6.03
CA GLU A 194 -5.31 -1.96 5.38
C GLU A 194 -4.80 -2.63 4.09
N SER A 195 -4.70 -3.97 4.06
CA SER A 195 -4.36 -4.70 2.84
C SER A 195 -5.39 -4.49 1.72
N ALA A 196 -6.69 -4.43 2.04
CA ALA A 196 -7.76 -4.15 1.07
C ALA A 196 -7.65 -2.74 0.48
N VAL A 197 -7.15 -1.74 1.24
CA VAL A 197 -6.92 -0.38 0.72
C VAL A 197 -5.96 -0.38 -0.47
N VAL A 198 -4.87 -1.16 -0.38
CA VAL A 198 -3.82 -1.18 -1.41
C VAL A 198 -3.98 -2.31 -2.43
N ASN A 199 -4.97 -3.17 -2.23
CA ASN A 199 -5.33 -4.25 -3.14
C ASN A 199 -6.84 -4.21 -3.48
N PRO A 200 -7.37 -3.10 -4.06
CA PRO A 200 -8.80 -2.96 -4.33
C PRO A 200 -9.32 -3.94 -5.40
N HIS A 201 -8.42 -4.68 -6.07
CA HIS A 201 -8.71 -5.76 -7.01
C HIS A 201 -8.94 -7.11 -6.31
N ALA A 202 -8.71 -7.19 -4.99
CA ALA A 202 -8.92 -8.41 -4.20
C ALA A 202 -10.28 -8.42 -3.52
N SER A 203 -10.88 -9.61 -3.42
CA SER A 203 -12.02 -9.92 -2.55
C SER A 203 -11.48 -10.67 -1.33
N ILE A 204 -11.66 -10.13 -0.13
CA ILE A 204 -11.08 -10.68 1.10
C ILE A 204 -12.20 -10.96 2.08
N THR A 205 -12.31 -12.21 2.54
CA THR A 205 -13.25 -12.60 3.59
C THR A 205 -12.46 -13.02 4.82
N PHE A 206 -12.79 -12.46 5.97
CA PHE A 206 -12.24 -12.86 7.25
C PHE A 206 -13.34 -13.47 8.13
N ILE A 207 -13.03 -14.60 8.77
CA ILE A 207 -13.88 -15.28 9.74
C ILE A 207 -13.10 -15.31 11.05
N ASP A 208 -13.61 -14.63 12.06
CA ASP A 208 -12.98 -14.53 13.38
C ASP A 208 -13.26 -15.77 14.24
N PRO A 209 -12.60 -15.90 15.43
CA PRO A 209 -12.82 -17.05 16.31
C PRO A 209 -14.24 -17.20 16.86
N GLU A 210 -15.04 -16.15 16.85
CA GLU A 210 -16.45 -16.15 17.26
C GLU A 210 -17.39 -16.50 16.10
N GLY A 211 -16.86 -16.64 14.87
CA GLY A 211 -17.62 -16.97 13.65
C GLY A 211 -18.18 -15.74 12.93
N ASN A 212 -17.86 -14.53 13.39
CA ASN A 212 -18.27 -13.30 12.69
C ASN A 212 -17.51 -13.19 11.36
N ARG A 213 -18.19 -12.69 10.33
CA ARG A 213 -17.64 -12.52 8.99
C ARG A 213 -17.46 -11.04 8.68
N VAL A 214 -16.26 -10.66 8.26
CA VAL A 214 -15.94 -9.36 7.68
C VAL A 214 -15.56 -9.59 6.23
N HIS A 215 -16.17 -8.85 5.32
CA HIS A 215 -15.91 -8.96 3.89
C HIS A 215 -15.48 -7.61 3.32
N PHE A 216 -14.35 -7.60 2.64
CA PHE A 216 -13.85 -6.46 1.88
C PHE A 216 -14.05 -6.74 0.39
N ASN A 217 -14.98 -6.00 -0.22
CA ASN A 217 -15.35 -6.19 -1.62
C ASN A 217 -14.26 -5.77 -2.58
N ARG A 218 -14.13 -6.49 -3.68
CA ARG A 218 -13.39 -6.05 -4.85
C ARG A 218 -14.06 -4.81 -5.45
N ASN A 219 -13.24 -3.78 -5.75
CA ASN A 219 -13.70 -2.51 -6.30
C ASN A 219 -13.10 -2.17 -7.66
N ILE A 220 -12.15 -2.98 -8.12
CA ILE A 220 -11.49 -2.86 -9.43
C ILE A 220 -11.35 -4.26 -10.03
N GLU A 221 -11.85 -4.42 -11.25
CA GLU A 221 -11.72 -5.66 -12.00
C GLU A 221 -10.54 -5.62 -12.99
N LYS A 222 -9.39 -5.20 -12.48
CA LYS A 222 -8.14 -5.08 -13.24
C LYS A 222 -7.00 -5.57 -12.39
N ALA A 223 -6.17 -6.46 -12.93
CA ALA A 223 -4.96 -6.91 -12.26
C ALA A 223 -3.94 -5.76 -12.12
N PRO A 224 -3.18 -5.71 -11.02
CA PRO A 224 -2.13 -4.71 -10.84
C PRO A 224 -0.99 -4.92 -11.83
N TYR A 225 -0.16 -3.88 -11.99
CA TYR A 225 1.07 -4.02 -12.76
C TYR A 225 2.03 -5.00 -12.07
N ILE A 226 2.56 -5.96 -12.84
CA ILE A 226 3.49 -6.98 -12.37
C ILE A 226 4.91 -6.50 -12.62
N SER A 227 5.73 -6.45 -11.56
CA SER A 227 7.15 -6.14 -11.68
C SER A 227 7.90 -7.22 -12.44
N LYS A 228 8.86 -6.81 -13.28
CA LYS A 228 9.74 -7.74 -13.99
C LYS A 228 11.04 -7.96 -13.24
N ALA A 229 11.58 -9.16 -13.36
CA ALA A 229 12.92 -9.45 -12.89
C ALA A 229 13.96 -8.67 -13.69
N VAL A 230 14.89 -8.05 -13.02
CA VAL A 230 15.99 -7.31 -13.65
C VAL A 230 17.34 -7.83 -13.17
N LYS A 231 18.37 -7.66 -14.00
CA LYS A 231 19.75 -7.92 -13.59
C LYS A 231 20.20 -6.90 -12.55
N PRO A 232 21.12 -7.26 -11.64
CA PRO A 232 21.63 -6.33 -10.64
C PRO A 232 22.30 -5.12 -11.29
N HIS A 233 22.16 -3.97 -10.66
CA HIS A 233 22.88 -2.77 -11.06
C HIS A 233 24.26 -2.75 -10.38
N PRO A 234 25.36 -2.44 -11.10
CA PRO A 234 26.70 -2.55 -10.55
C PRO A 234 26.94 -1.72 -9.28
N TYR A 235 26.29 -0.54 -9.17
CA TYR A 235 26.44 0.31 -7.97
C TYR A 235 25.93 -0.33 -6.68
N GLY A 236 25.00 -1.27 -6.76
CA GLY A 236 24.39 -1.92 -5.61
C GLY A 236 25.08 -3.22 -5.18
N ILE A 237 26.18 -3.58 -5.80
CA ILE A 237 26.85 -4.86 -5.53
C ILE A 237 28.00 -4.67 -4.55
N GLU A 238 27.96 -5.44 -3.48
CA GLU A 238 29.05 -5.51 -2.50
C GLU A 238 30.19 -6.40 -3.00
N ILE A 239 31.40 -6.22 -2.43
CA ILE A 239 32.58 -6.99 -2.84
C ILE A 239 32.34 -8.50 -2.75
N GLY A 240 31.71 -8.98 -1.67
CA GLY A 240 31.42 -10.41 -1.48
C GLY A 240 30.44 -10.97 -2.52
N GLU A 241 29.41 -10.19 -2.88
CA GLU A 241 28.49 -10.54 -3.97
C GLU A 241 29.21 -10.58 -5.32
N LEU A 242 30.08 -9.59 -5.59
CA LEU A 242 30.87 -9.54 -6.84
C LEU A 242 31.80 -10.76 -6.99
N ILE A 243 32.46 -11.17 -5.90
CA ILE A 243 33.27 -12.40 -5.86
C ILE A 243 32.41 -13.62 -6.19
N THR A 244 31.24 -13.74 -5.55
CA THR A 244 30.35 -14.87 -5.75
C THR A 244 29.82 -14.92 -7.18
N MET A 245 29.41 -13.78 -7.73
CA MET A 245 28.96 -13.67 -9.12
C MET A 245 30.08 -14.02 -10.11
N ALA A 246 31.28 -13.49 -9.90
CA ALA A 246 32.44 -13.78 -10.77
C ALA A 246 32.82 -15.28 -10.79
N LYS A 247 32.58 -16.00 -9.68
CA LYS A 247 32.80 -17.46 -9.60
C LYS A 247 31.67 -18.28 -10.22
N ALA A 248 30.43 -17.75 -10.18
CA ALA A 248 29.22 -18.46 -10.61
C ALA A 248 28.84 -18.17 -12.08
N THR A 249 29.39 -17.12 -12.68
CA THR A 249 29.05 -16.72 -14.05
C THR A 249 29.44 -17.77 -15.09
N SER A 250 28.62 -17.87 -16.13
CA SER A 250 28.93 -18.64 -17.34
C SER A 250 29.76 -17.84 -18.37
N ALA A 251 30.01 -16.57 -18.12
CA ALA A 251 30.79 -15.71 -18.99
C ALA A 251 32.26 -16.13 -19.04
N LYS A 252 32.81 -16.24 -20.25
CA LYS A 252 34.20 -16.66 -20.46
C LYS A 252 35.20 -15.51 -20.32
N THR A 253 34.76 -14.28 -20.42
CA THR A 253 35.61 -13.08 -20.38
C THR A 253 35.02 -12.05 -19.42
N LEU A 254 35.86 -11.18 -18.87
CA LEU A 254 35.46 -10.14 -17.93
C LEU A 254 34.52 -9.10 -18.58
N ILE A 255 34.72 -8.80 -19.86
CA ILE A 255 33.84 -7.90 -20.60
C ILE A 255 32.44 -8.48 -20.70
N ARG A 256 32.27 -9.77 -20.99
CA ARG A 256 30.98 -10.44 -21.04
C ARG A 256 30.36 -10.59 -19.67
N PHE A 257 31.13 -10.87 -18.64
CA PHE A 257 30.65 -10.89 -17.27
C PHE A 257 29.95 -9.56 -16.89
N LEU A 258 30.60 -8.43 -17.21
CA LEU A 258 30.02 -7.12 -16.89
C LEU A 258 28.83 -6.77 -17.78
N SER A 259 28.85 -7.08 -19.07
CA SER A 259 27.73 -6.72 -19.96
C SER A 259 26.54 -7.68 -19.85
N ASP A 260 26.77 -8.96 -19.58
CA ASP A 260 25.71 -9.98 -19.58
C ASP A 260 25.07 -10.16 -18.19
N ASP A 261 25.84 -10.05 -17.10
CA ASP A 261 25.32 -10.32 -15.74
C ASP A 261 24.80 -9.07 -15.03
N PHE A 262 25.13 -7.87 -15.52
CA PHE A 262 24.68 -6.62 -14.94
C PHE A 262 23.71 -5.85 -15.84
N SER A 263 22.85 -5.04 -15.23
CA SER A 263 21.99 -4.10 -15.95
C SER A 263 22.73 -2.79 -16.24
N ARG A 264 22.37 -2.14 -17.35
CA ARG A 264 22.91 -0.81 -17.73
C ARG A 264 24.41 -0.77 -18.01
N VAL A 265 25.00 -1.89 -18.32
CA VAL A 265 26.40 -2.02 -18.74
C VAL A 265 26.44 -2.51 -20.17
N SER A 266 26.88 -1.67 -21.10
CA SER A 266 27.19 -2.04 -22.48
C SER A 266 28.63 -2.56 -22.59
N ASP A 267 28.99 -3.20 -23.70
CA ASP A 267 30.36 -3.65 -23.95
C ASP A 267 31.36 -2.48 -23.86
N ASN A 268 31.00 -1.30 -24.35
CA ASN A 268 31.84 -0.09 -24.25
C ASN A 268 32.04 0.33 -22.78
N THR A 269 30.95 0.38 -22.02
CA THR A 269 30.99 0.73 -20.59
C THR A 269 31.77 -0.31 -19.79
N ALA A 270 31.59 -1.60 -20.11
CA ALA A 270 32.38 -2.68 -19.53
C ALA A 270 33.90 -2.51 -19.81
N GLY A 271 34.23 -2.14 -21.04
CA GLY A 271 35.62 -1.83 -21.43
C GLY A 271 36.24 -0.66 -20.63
N GLU A 272 35.46 0.43 -20.45
CA GLU A 272 35.87 1.59 -19.62
C GLU A 272 36.12 1.18 -18.16
N ILE A 273 35.21 0.40 -17.58
CA ILE A 273 35.30 -0.09 -16.20
C ILE A 273 36.56 -0.99 -16.05
N ILE A 274 36.77 -1.90 -16.96
CA ILE A 274 37.92 -2.84 -16.94
C ILE A 274 39.23 -2.09 -17.07
N THR A 275 39.31 -1.13 -17.99
CA THR A 275 40.49 -0.27 -18.17
C THR A 275 40.75 0.58 -16.92
N GLY A 276 39.72 1.15 -16.31
CA GLY A 276 39.82 1.91 -15.05
C GLY A 276 40.27 1.07 -13.86
N ALA A 277 40.04 -0.26 -13.90
CA ALA A 277 40.51 -1.22 -12.90
C ALA A 277 41.92 -1.79 -13.21
N ASN A 278 42.49 -1.42 -14.34
CA ASN A 278 43.80 -1.94 -14.80
C ASN A 278 43.76 -3.47 -15.03
N LEU A 279 42.64 -3.99 -15.50
CA LEU A 279 42.43 -5.42 -15.78
C LEU A 279 42.38 -5.70 -17.28
N ARG A 280 42.49 -6.98 -17.67
CA ARG A 280 42.40 -7.40 -19.07
C ARG A 280 40.94 -7.76 -19.43
N PRO A 281 40.39 -7.30 -20.58
CA PRO A 281 39.03 -7.61 -21.02
C PRO A 281 38.78 -9.11 -21.25
N ASP A 282 39.80 -9.86 -21.63
CA ASP A 282 39.77 -11.31 -21.88
C ASP A 282 40.02 -12.15 -20.61
N ALA A 283 40.26 -11.52 -19.45
CA ALA A 283 40.46 -12.24 -18.20
C ALA A 283 39.23 -13.09 -17.84
N VAL A 284 39.47 -14.28 -17.31
CA VAL A 284 38.39 -15.18 -16.84
C VAL A 284 37.87 -14.65 -15.49
N PRO A 285 36.56 -14.37 -15.35
CA PRO A 285 36.02 -13.76 -14.10
C PRO A 285 36.36 -14.56 -12.84
N SER A 286 36.28 -15.90 -12.88
CA SER A 286 36.57 -16.78 -11.75
C SER A 286 38.05 -16.80 -11.31
N SER A 287 38.97 -16.28 -12.14
CA SER A 287 40.39 -16.21 -11.83
C SER A 287 40.83 -14.93 -11.11
N LEU A 288 39.90 -13.96 -10.96
CA LEU A 288 40.20 -12.70 -10.31
C LEU A 288 40.49 -12.90 -8.81
N ASN A 289 41.58 -12.32 -8.34
CA ASN A 289 41.89 -12.29 -6.91
C ASN A 289 41.18 -11.13 -6.18
N ASN A 290 41.27 -11.08 -4.86
CA ASN A 290 40.60 -10.05 -4.05
C ASN A 290 41.07 -8.62 -4.39
N LYS A 291 42.30 -8.41 -4.83
CA LYS A 291 42.78 -7.08 -5.24
C LYS A 291 42.15 -6.65 -6.57
N ASP A 292 42.04 -7.60 -7.52
CA ASP A 292 41.40 -7.36 -8.82
C ASP A 292 39.91 -7.01 -8.63
N ILE A 293 39.21 -7.73 -7.76
CA ILE A 293 37.79 -7.47 -7.43
C ILE A 293 37.63 -6.11 -6.75
N SER A 294 38.53 -5.74 -5.82
CA SER A 294 38.49 -4.43 -5.18
C SER A 294 38.71 -3.29 -6.19
N ALA A 295 39.72 -3.45 -7.09
CA ALA A 295 39.96 -2.48 -8.15
C ALA A 295 38.79 -2.37 -9.13
N LEU A 296 38.18 -3.50 -9.48
CA LEU A 296 36.97 -3.56 -10.31
C LEU A 296 35.80 -2.82 -9.64
N ARG A 297 35.58 -3.04 -8.34
CA ARG A 297 34.52 -2.36 -7.56
C ARG A 297 34.73 -0.85 -7.49
N GLU A 298 35.97 -0.40 -7.27
CA GLU A 298 36.31 1.03 -7.29
C GLU A 298 36.09 1.66 -8.67
N SER A 299 36.47 0.96 -9.74
CA SER A 299 36.25 1.41 -11.12
C SER A 299 34.76 1.51 -11.43
N ILE A 300 33.94 0.54 -11.02
CA ILE A 300 32.47 0.57 -11.13
C ILE A 300 31.93 1.84 -10.45
N GLN A 301 32.36 2.17 -9.24
CA GLN A 301 31.87 3.35 -8.51
C GLN A 301 32.22 4.67 -9.20
N ARG A 302 33.31 4.73 -9.96
CA ARG A 302 33.74 5.92 -10.73
C ARG A 302 33.07 6.00 -12.10
N ALA A 303 32.62 4.88 -12.65
CA ALA A 303 32.00 4.81 -13.97
C ALA A 303 30.66 5.57 -13.98
N LYS A 304 30.36 6.25 -15.08
CA LYS A 304 29.09 6.95 -15.25
C LYS A 304 28.05 6.02 -15.84
N LEU A 305 27.25 5.36 -14.99
CA LEU A 305 26.21 4.44 -15.41
C LEU A 305 24.84 5.13 -15.50
N MET A 306 24.00 4.63 -16.41
CA MET A 306 22.58 5.02 -16.44
C MET A 306 21.87 4.50 -15.18
N PRO A 307 20.83 5.20 -14.67
CA PRO A 307 20.06 4.72 -13.53
C PRO A 307 19.51 3.30 -13.72
N PRO A 308 19.31 2.52 -12.64
CA PRO A 308 18.74 1.18 -12.71
C PRO A 308 17.36 1.15 -13.36
N SER A 309 16.99 0.01 -13.94
CA SER A 309 15.68 -0.16 -14.56
C SER A 309 14.55 -0.06 -13.54
N GLN A 310 13.48 0.66 -13.91
CA GLN A 310 12.26 0.80 -13.10
C GLN A 310 11.28 -0.37 -13.34
N GLU A 311 11.53 -1.28 -14.26
CA GLU A 311 10.67 -2.43 -14.53
C GLU A 311 10.57 -3.40 -13.34
N SER A 312 11.52 -3.34 -12.41
CA SER A 312 11.47 -4.08 -11.15
C SER A 312 10.48 -3.51 -10.13
N LEU A 313 9.91 -2.33 -10.37
CA LEU A 313 8.94 -1.67 -9.50
C LEU A 313 7.51 -2.06 -9.88
N SER A 314 6.65 -2.21 -8.88
CA SER A 314 5.22 -2.44 -9.04
C SER A 314 4.46 -1.44 -8.14
N PRO A 315 4.16 -0.23 -8.64
CA PRO A 315 3.35 0.73 -7.89
C PRO A 315 1.96 0.15 -7.60
N ILE A 316 1.30 0.69 -6.60
CA ILE A 316 -0.15 0.50 -6.42
C ILE A 316 -0.85 1.28 -7.52
N GLY A 317 -0.46 2.51 -7.72
CA GLY A 317 -1.02 3.43 -8.71
C GLY A 317 -2.11 4.33 -8.14
N GLU A 318 -2.20 5.54 -8.69
CA GLU A 318 -3.11 6.60 -8.21
C GLU A 318 -4.58 6.14 -8.16
N GLU A 319 -5.04 5.44 -9.20
CA GLU A 319 -6.42 4.92 -9.29
C GLU A 319 -6.71 3.88 -8.19
N PHE A 320 -5.81 2.92 -7.98
CA PHE A 320 -5.99 1.87 -6.99
C PHE A 320 -5.99 2.42 -5.57
N ILE A 321 -5.06 3.35 -5.24
CA ILE A 321 -5.02 4.02 -3.93
C ILE A 321 -6.32 4.78 -3.70
N ARG A 322 -6.77 5.58 -4.68
CA ARG A 322 -8.00 6.35 -4.58
C ARG A 322 -9.21 5.46 -4.32
N ARG A 323 -9.41 4.43 -5.16
CA ARG A 323 -10.52 3.48 -5.04
C ARG A 323 -10.49 2.72 -3.72
N GLY A 324 -9.32 2.26 -3.31
CA GLY A 324 -9.14 1.55 -2.05
C GLY A 324 -9.44 2.43 -0.84
N MET A 325 -8.96 3.66 -0.81
CA MET A 325 -9.26 4.60 0.27
C MET A 325 -10.76 4.97 0.30
N MET A 326 -11.38 5.19 -0.85
CA MET A 326 -12.82 5.47 -0.94
C MET A 326 -13.67 4.29 -0.45
N SER A 327 -13.30 3.07 -0.81
CA SER A 327 -14.03 1.86 -0.40
C SER A 327 -13.94 1.60 1.10
N ILE A 328 -12.78 1.79 1.69
CA ILE A 328 -12.51 1.42 3.09
C ILE A 328 -12.83 2.55 4.07
N TYR A 329 -12.65 3.80 3.66
CA TYR A 329 -12.86 4.99 4.51
C TYR A 329 -14.02 5.87 4.03
N GLY A 330 -14.83 5.40 3.09
CA GLY A 330 -16.01 6.15 2.61
C GLY A 330 -17.10 6.30 3.66
N GLU A 331 -17.16 5.38 4.64
CA GLU A 331 -18.12 5.46 5.75
C GLU A 331 -17.86 6.65 6.68
N GLU A 332 -16.62 7.11 6.82
CA GLU A 332 -16.23 8.31 7.55
C GLU A 332 -16.56 9.62 6.81
N ARG A 333 -17.14 9.53 5.60
CA ARG A 333 -17.61 10.67 4.77
C ARG A 333 -16.59 11.78 4.60
N PRO A 334 -15.35 11.49 4.19
CA PRO A 334 -14.37 12.55 4.01
C PRO A 334 -14.85 13.62 3.05
N GLU A 335 -14.63 14.88 3.40
CA GLU A 335 -14.94 16.03 2.55
C GLU A 335 -13.91 16.23 1.44
N PHE A 336 -12.71 15.66 1.62
CA PHE A 336 -11.62 15.75 0.67
C PHE A 336 -10.96 14.38 0.46
N TYR A 337 -10.91 13.97 -0.80
CA TYR A 337 -10.10 12.87 -1.28
C TYR A 337 -8.96 13.46 -2.10
N GLY A 338 -7.75 13.43 -1.56
CA GLY A 338 -6.57 13.87 -2.29
C GLY A 338 -6.35 13.04 -3.54
N ARG A 339 -5.85 13.68 -4.61
CA ARG A 339 -5.39 12.92 -5.76
C ARG A 339 -4.10 12.21 -5.38
N PRO A 340 -4.08 10.87 -5.30
CA PRO A 340 -2.88 10.16 -4.89
C PRO A 340 -1.67 10.50 -5.76
N ILE A 341 -0.50 10.49 -5.16
CA ILE A 341 0.74 10.89 -5.79
C ILE A 341 1.65 9.69 -5.90
N THR A 342 2.14 9.42 -7.11
CA THR A 342 3.24 8.48 -7.36
C THR A 342 4.48 9.29 -7.76
N ARG A 343 5.54 9.23 -6.94
CA ARG A 343 6.80 9.93 -7.20
C ARG A 343 7.58 9.26 -8.33
N LYS A 344 8.46 10.01 -8.98
CA LYS A 344 9.47 9.41 -9.86
C LYS A 344 10.42 8.56 -9.02
N ALA A 345 10.87 7.44 -9.60
CA ALA A 345 11.78 6.55 -8.90
C ALA A 345 13.13 7.24 -8.60
N SER A 346 13.59 7.07 -7.37
CA SER A 346 14.93 7.42 -6.89
C SER A 346 15.76 6.16 -6.72
N VAL A 347 17.05 6.29 -6.42
CA VAL A 347 17.98 5.16 -6.33
C VAL A 347 18.63 5.12 -4.94
N TYR A 348 18.55 3.97 -4.30
CA TYR A 348 19.25 3.68 -3.05
C TYR A 348 20.07 2.39 -3.21
N ASN A 349 21.37 2.45 -2.93
CA ASN A 349 22.30 1.32 -3.08
C ASN A 349 22.11 0.57 -4.40
N GLY A 350 22.09 1.30 -5.53
CA GLY A 350 21.94 0.71 -6.87
C GLY A 350 20.56 0.10 -7.17
N ASN A 351 19.60 0.19 -6.27
CA ASN A 351 18.25 -0.29 -6.46
C ASN A 351 17.27 0.86 -6.61
N PRO A 352 16.32 0.80 -7.55
CA PRO A 352 15.29 1.81 -7.67
C PRO A 352 14.29 1.65 -6.53
N PHE A 353 13.79 2.77 -6.03
CA PHE A 353 12.64 2.81 -5.12
C PHE A 353 11.76 4.01 -5.47
N SER A 354 10.54 3.99 -5.02
CA SER A 354 9.65 5.14 -5.16
C SER A 354 8.65 5.22 -3.99
N VAL A 355 7.90 6.31 -3.95
CA VAL A 355 6.95 6.63 -2.88
C VAL A 355 5.61 7.00 -3.48
N GLU A 356 4.54 6.45 -2.92
CA GLU A 356 3.16 6.84 -3.19
C GLU A 356 2.51 7.37 -1.91
N VAL A 357 1.68 8.40 -2.05
CA VAL A 357 0.94 9.02 -0.95
C VAL A 357 -0.50 9.24 -1.37
N GLY A 358 -1.43 8.94 -0.47
CA GLY A 358 -2.84 9.30 -0.59
C GLY A 358 -3.33 9.90 0.72
N MET A 359 -4.40 10.71 0.64
CA MET A 359 -4.96 11.36 1.82
C MET A 359 -6.47 11.50 1.71
N VAL A 360 -7.15 11.32 2.84
CA VAL A 360 -8.54 11.74 3.04
C VAL A 360 -8.62 12.69 4.23
N TYR A 361 -9.53 13.68 4.18
CA TYR A 361 -9.64 14.70 5.20
C TYR A 361 -11.10 15.13 5.42
N GLY A 362 -11.44 15.44 6.68
CA GLY A 362 -12.73 16.01 7.05
C GLY A 362 -13.86 14.98 7.20
N GLY A 363 -15.10 15.42 7.09
CA GLY A 363 -16.27 14.58 7.29
C GLY A 363 -16.44 14.12 8.74
N ASP A 364 -16.75 12.85 8.94
CA ASP A 364 -16.95 12.24 10.26
C ASP A 364 -15.62 11.81 10.92
N LEU A 365 -14.48 12.11 10.30
CA LEU A 365 -13.18 11.89 10.93
C LEU A 365 -13.02 12.82 12.14
N TYR A 366 -12.50 12.29 13.23
CA TYR A 366 -12.38 13.03 14.50
C TYR A 366 -11.30 14.12 14.43
N ALA A 367 -11.72 15.37 14.64
CA ALA A 367 -10.84 16.55 14.56
C ALA A 367 -9.77 16.62 15.67
N GLU A 368 -10.08 16.08 16.87
CA GLU A 368 -9.20 16.18 18.04
C GLU A 368 -8.29 14.95 18.23
N GLN A 369 -8.36 13.99 17.31
CA GLN A 369 -7.52 12.79 17.39
C GLN A 369 -6.22 12.94 16.59
N PRO A 370 -5.18 12.14 16.94
CA PRO A 370 -3.98 12.04 16.12
C PRO A 370 -4.34 11.63 14.69
N VAL A 371 -3.76 12.32 13.70
CA VAL A 371 -3.84 11.92 12.29
C VAL A 371 -3.44 10.47 12.16
N ARG A 372 -4.27 9.67 11.50
CA ARG A 372 -4.00 8.27 11.25
C ARG A 372 -3.01 8.14 10.09
N ILE A 373 -1.88 7.50 10.36
CA ILE A 373 -0.83 7.21 9.36
C ILE A 373 -0.89 5.73 9.06
N ILE A 374 -1.32 5.37 7.85
CA ILE A 374 -1.28 4.00 7.34
C ILE A 374 -0.01 3.84 6.48
N ARG A 375 0.83 2.90 6.90
CA ARG A 375 2.19 2.74 6.40
C ARG A 375 2.32 1.46 5.63
N PHE A 376 2.91 1.53 4.43
CA PHE A 376 3.11 0.36 3.57
C PHE A 376 4.55 0.29 3.07
N ALA A 377 5.06 -0.94 2.99
CA ALA A 377 6.28 -1.28 2.27
C ALA A 377 5.98 -2.44 1.30
N ASN A 378 6.24 -2.25 0.00
CA ASN A 378 5.95 -3.25 -1.02
C ASN A 378 4.52 -3.81 -0.95
N LYS A 379 3.51 -2.92 -0.77
CA LYS A 379 2.08 -3.24 -0.64
C LYS A 379 1.71 -4.01 0.65
N VAL A 380 2.63 -4.12 1.61
CA VAL A 380 2.41 -4.78 2.91
C VAL A 380 2.16 -3.73 3.99
N PRO A 381 1.07 -3.81 4.76
CA PRO A 381 0.82 -2.93 5.90
C PRO A 381 1.87 -3.09 7.01
N LEU A 382 2.34 -1.97 7.56
CA LEU A 382 3.32 -1.93 8.64
C LEU A 382 2.64 -1.57 9.96
N LEU A 383 2.03 -2.55 10.66
CA LEU A 383 1.25 -2.29 11.88
C LEU A 383 2.11 -2.12 13.14
N TYR A 384 3.34 -2.66 13.13
CA TYR A 384 4.24 -2.65 14.29
C TYR A 384 5.33 -1.58 14.16
N GLN A 385 6.01 -1.29 15.26
CA GLN A 385 7.16 -0.37 15.37
C GLN A 385 6.98 1.00 14.68
N PRO A 386 5.86 1.75 14.90
CA PRO A 386 5.67 3.03 14.22
C PRO A 386 6.76 4.05 14.56
N GLY A 387 7.27 4.07 15.79
CA GLY A 387 8.26 5.05 16.25
C GLY A 387 9.64 4.94 15.59
N SER A 388 10.02 3.75 15.10
CA SER A 388 11.30 3.53 14.42
C SER A 388 11.20 3.57 12.89
N CYS A 389 10.00 3.84 12.33
CA CYS A 389 9.76 3.81 10.90
C CYS A 389 10.04 5.16 10.24
N ALA A 390 10.83 5.16 9.18
CA ALA A 390 11.12 6.32 8.34
C ALA A 390 9.87 7.08 7.89
N ILE A 391 8.77 6.36 7.60
CA ILE A 391 7.49 6.97 7.20
C ILE A 391 6.94 7.83 8.34
N THR A 392 6.83 7.30 9.55
CA THR A 392 6.31 8.04 10.71
C THR A 392 7.19 9.23 11.04
N GLN A 393 8.51 9.03 11.05
CA GLN A 393 9.47 10.11 11.30
C GLN A 393 9.35 11.23 10.26
N SER A 394 9.20 10.88 8.98
CA SER A 394 9.01 11.86 7.91
C SER A 394 7.72 12.67 8.10
N VAL A 395 6.62 12.04 8.53
CA VAL A 395 5.37 12.74 8.85
C VAL A 395 5.57 13.68 10.05
N PHE A 396 6.28 13.25 11.09
CA PHE A 396 6.51 14.03 12.31
C PHE A 396 7.45 15.22 12.10
N ASP A 397 8.36 15.15 11.14
CA ASP A 397 9.30 16.22 10.82
C ASP A 397 8.68 17.37 10.02
N LEU A 398 7.48 17.18 9.44
CA LEU A 398 6.81 18.21 8.64
C LEU A 398 5.96 19.13 9.51
N ASP A 399 5.93 20.42 9.19
CA ASP A 399 5.05 21.40 9.84
C ASP A 399 3.64 21.38 9.20
N TRP A 400 2.71 20.72 9.87
CA TRP A 400 1.33 20.52 9.42
C TRP A 400 0.40 21.70 9.67
N ARG A 401 0.78 22.64 10.54
CA ARG A 401 -0.04 23.82 10.91
C ARG A 401 -0.34 24.70 9.71
N THR A 402 0.61 24.81 8.79
CA THR A 402 0.45 25.61 7.57
C THR A 402 -0.56 25.03 6.58
N TYR A 403 -1.06 23.82 6.85
CA TYR A 403 -1.98 23.08 6.00
C TYR A 403 -3.34 22.78 6.69
N GLY A 404 -3.57 23.40 7.85
CA GLY A 404 -4.86 23.32 8.56
C GLY A 404 -5.00 22.13 9.51
N LEU A 405 -3.87 21.49 9.89
CA LEU A 405 -3.84 20.45 10.91
C LEU A 405 -3.07 20.94 12.15
N ASP A 406 -3.54 20.54 13.33
CA ASP A 406 -2.88 20.93 14.58
C ASP A 406 -1.61 20.12 14.81
N GLN A 407 -0.58 20.79 15.33
CA GLN A 407 0.68 20.13 15.66
C GLN A 407 1.44 20.94 16.71
N LYS A 408 1.92 20.26 17.73
CA LYS A 408 2.66 20.90 18.81
C LYS A 408 4.03 21.41 18.30
N GLN A 409 4.26 22.70 18.38
CA GLN A 409 5.51 23.36 17.97
C GLN A 409 5.97 23.08 16.52
N GLY A 410 5.05 22.61 15.64
CA GLY A 410 5.36 22.33 14.24
C GLY A 410 6.17 21.05 13.99
N LYS A 411 6.25 20.17 14.98
CA LYS A 411 6.93 18.86 14.91
C LYS A 411 6.17 17.81 15.71
N GLY A 412 6.45 16.54 15.43
CA GLY A 412 5.81 15.41 16.10
C GLY A 412 4.45 15.05 15.50
N GLN A 413 3.63 14.37 16.27
CA GLN A 413 2.33 13.87 15.84
C GLN A 413 1.40 15.00 15.42
N PRO A 414 0.90 15.04 14.18
CA PRO A 414 -0.18 15.95 13.79
C PRO A 414 -1.53 15.45 14.32
N TYR A 415 -2.45 16.39 14.56
CA TYR A 415 -3.82 16.16 15.00
C TYR A 415 -4.80 16.77 14.01
N GLY A 416 -5.92 16.11 13.82
CA GLY A 416 -6.99 16.57 12.93
C GLY A 416 -7.67 15.44 12.18
N PRO A 417 -8.76 15.75 11.45
CA PRO A 417 -9.59 14.77 10.78
C PRO A 417 -8.96 14.29 9.47
N ALA A 418 -7.82 13.58 9.55
CA ALA A 418 -7.11 13.12 8.36
C ALA A 418 -6.60 11.67 8.50
N ILE A 419 -6.59 10.96 7.37
CA ILE A 419 -5.89 9.69 7.20
C ILE A 419 -4.89 9.85 6.06
N ILE A 420 -3.64 9.51 6.32
CA ILE A 420 -2.54 9.61 5.36
C ILE A 420 -2.04 8.20 5.06
N LEU A 421 -2.08 7.82 3.80
CA LEU A 421 -1.46 6.61 3.28
C LEU A 421 -0.08 6.96 2.75
N VAL A 422 0.95 6.23 3.18
CA VAL A 422 2.30 6.32 2.61
C VAL A 422 2.79 4.92 2.25
N HIS A 423 3.12 4.72 1.00
CA HIS A 423 3.66 3.48 0.45
C HIS A 423 5.06 3.73 -0.10
N VAL A 424 6.04 3.01 0.44
CA VAL A 424 7.42 2.98 -0.08
C VAL A 424 7.64 1.63 -0.75
N TYR A 425 8.14 1.61 -1.96
CA TYR A 425 8.31 0.36 -2.69
C TYR A 425 9.59 0.30 -3.50
N GLY A 426 10.14 -0.90 -3.58
CA GLY A 426 11.38 -1.19 -4.28
C GLY A 426 11.82 -2.64 -4.10
N PRO A 427 12.72 -3.17 -4.94
CA PRO A 427 13.18 -4.55 -4.86
C PRO A 427 14.00 -4.83 -3.59
N ARG A 428 14.72 -3.84 -3.06
CA ARG A 428 15.56 -3.95 -1.85
C ARG A 428 15.37 -2.71 -0.98
N LEU A 429 14.39 -2.74 -0.09
CA LEU A 429 14.17 -1.68 0.90
C LEU A 429 14.95 -1.97 2.18
N PRO A 430 15.52 -0.93 2.84
CA PRO A 430 16.17 -1.10 4.13
C PRO A 430 15.12 -1.21 5.24
N TYR A 431 14.98 -2.38 5.84
CA TYR A 431 14.12 -2.61 7.00
C TYR A 431 14.92 -2.55 8.30
N THR A 432 14.26 -2.24 9.42
CA THR A 432 14.87 -2.24 10.75
C THR A 432 15.05 -3.64 11.32
N SER A 433 14.31 -4.63 10.81
CA SER A 433 14.33 -6.04 11.23
C SER A 433 13.89 -6.96 10.09
N GLU A 434 14.23 -8.24 10.22
CA GLU A 434 13.82 -9.29 9.26
C GLU A 434 12.30 -9.49 9.17
N SER A 435 11.56 -9.17 10.24
CA SER A 435 10.08 -9.18 10.25
C SER A 435 9.46 -8.06 9.41
N LYS A 436 10.26 -7.17 8.81
CA LYS A 436 9.85 -6.07 7.89
C LYS A 436 8.79 -5.14 8.49
N GLU A 437 8.89 -4.81 9.79
CA GLU A 437 7.88 -4.02 10.50
C GLU A 437 8.02 -2.52 10.32
N ALA A 438 9.21 -2.06 9.98
CA ALA A 438 9.52 -0.65 9.79
C ALA A 438 10.64 -0.46 8.76
N ILE A 439 10.59 0.65 8.04
CA ILE A 439 11.64 1.06 7.10
C ILE A 439 12.68 1.87 7.88
N SER A 440 13.97 1.55 7.70
CA SER A 440 15.07 2.28 8.32
C SER A 440 15.13 3.73 7.83
N SER A 441 15.48 4.65 8.71
CA SER A 441 15.63 6.07 8.38
C SER A 441 16.92 6.29 7.58
N VAL A 442 16.75 6.36 6.27
CA VAL A 442 17.80 6.70 5.29
C VAL A 442 17.42 8.04 4.67
N GLU A 443 18.34 9.00 4.63
CA GLU A 443 18.09 10.39 4.22
C GLU A 443 17.38 10.48 2.86
N ILE A 444 17.87 9.80 1.83
CA ILE A 444 17.26 9.81 0.49
C ILE A 444 15.83 9.28 0.48
N ILE A 445 15.52 8.29 1.33
CA ILE A 445 14.16 7.72 1.44
C ILE A 445 13.24 8.68 2.19
N THR A 446 13.73 9.25 3.33
CA THR A 446 12.94 10.21 4.11
C THR A 446 12.67 11.49 3.33
N ASP A 447 13.60 11.96 2.50
CA ASP A 447 13.42 13.14 1.67
C ASP A 447 12.38 12.92 0.57
N GLU A 448 12.37 11.76 -0.09
CA GLU A 448 11.34 11.41 -1.06
C GLU A 448 9.96 11.27 -0.41
N ILE A 449 9.87 10.67 0.78
CA ILE A 449 8.62 10.60 1.54
C ILE A 449 8.12 12.01 1.88
N LYS A 450 8.99 12.88 2.43
CA LYS A 450 8.64 14.26 2.76
C LYS A 450 8.21 15.06 1.53
N ALA A 451 8.87 14.86 0.40
CA ALA A 451 8.52 15.51 -0.86
C ALA A 451 7.15 15.11 -1.37
N ALA A 452 6.81 13.79 -1.30
CA ALA A 452 5.50 13.27 -1.67
C ALA A 452 4.40 13.83 -0.77
N ILE A 453 4.58 13.77 0.54
CA ILE A 453 3.61 14.29 1.52
C ILE A 453 3.39 15.80 1.32
N LYS A 454 4.45 16.59 1.14
CA LYS A 454 4.32 18.03 0.88
C LYS A 454 3.49 18.35 -0.37
N GLN A 455 3.56 17.50 -1.38
CA GLN A 455 2.76 17.67 -2.59
C GLN A 455 1.27 17.46 -2.29
N GLU A 456 0.93 16.43 -1.52
CA GLU A 456 -0.44 16.15 -1.07
C GLU A 456 -0.98 17.26 -0.15
N MET A 457 -0.16 17.72 0.81
CA MET A 457 -0.50 18.82 1.72
C MET A 457 -0.84 20.12 0.97
N ARG A 458 -0.18 20.40 -0.15
CA ARG A 458 -0.51 21.59 -0.98
C ARG A 458 -1.90 21.47 -1.58
N MET A 459 -2.33 20.28 -1.98
CA MET A 459 -3.69 20.05 -2.48
C MET A 459 -4.72 20.24 -1.35
N LEU A 460 -4.46 19.70 -0.16
CA LEU A 460 -5.29 19.91 1.02
C LEU A 460 -5.41 21.40 1.35
N LYS A 461 -4.31 22.17 1.35
CA LYS A 461 -4.33 23.61 1.56
C LYS A 461 -5.19 24.34 0.52
N THR A 462 -5.08 23.95 -0.74
CA THR A 462 -5.88 24.54 -1.81
C THR A 462 -7.36 24.27 -1.58
N PHE A 463 -7.73 23.05 -1.18
CA PHE A 463 -9.09 22.69 -0.80
C PHE A 463 -9.59 23.54 0.39
N GLY A 464 -8.83 23.62 1.49
CA GLY A 464 -9.16 24.43 2.67
C GLY A 464 -9.38 25.90 2.32
N ASN A 465 -8.47 26.50 1.55
CA ASN A 465 -8.60 27.90 1.10
C ASN A 465 -9.86 28.12 0.24
N ARG A 466 -10.23 27.15 -0.62
CA ARG A 466 -11.47 27.23 -1.40
C ARG A 466 -12.70 27.15 -0.48
N LYS A 467 -12.71 26.21 0.46
CA LYS A 467 -13.80 26.04 1.44
C LYS A 467 -14.01 27.30 2.27
N ASP A 468 -12.93 27.88 2.82
CA ASP A 468 -12.97 29.13 3.59
C ASP A 468 -13.47 30.31 2.76
N LYS A 469 -13.02 30.40 1.50
CA LYS A 469 -13.50 31.44 0.58
C LYS A 469 -15.00 31.28 0.30
N MET A 470 -15.45 30.05 0.04
CA MET A 470 -16.87 29.74 -0.19
C MET A 470 -17.72 30.08 1.05
N LYS A 471 -17.25 29.68 2.24
CA LYS A 471 -17.92 30.00 3.52
C LYS A 471 -18.07 31.50 3.72
N LYS A 472 -16.98 32.27 3.52
CA LYS A 472 -17.00 33.74 3.62
C LYS A 472 -17.96 34.38 2.61
N VAL A 473 -18.04 33.85 1.38
CA VAL A 473 -18.96 34.32 0.35
C VAL A 473 -20.41 34.01 0.76
N ALA A 474 -20.66 32.77 1.23
CA ALA A 474 -22.01 32.38 1.70
C ALA A 474 -22.44 33.19 2.91
N GLU A 475 -21.57 33.44 3.89
CA GLU A 475 -21.88 34.29 5.06
C GLU A 475 -22.22 35.73 4.64
N LYS A 476 -21.44 36.34 3.76
CA LYS A 476 -21.73 37.65 3.17
C LYS A 476 -23.06 37.65 2.45
N PHE A 477 -23.31 36.66 1.62
CA PHE A 477 -24.54 36.54 0.86
C PHE A 477 -25.77 36.44 1.79
N ASN A 478 -25.71 35.57 2.80
CA ASN A 478 -26.79 35.40 3.77
C ASN A 478 -27.04 36.68 4.56
N LEU A 479 -25.99 37.43 4.91
CA LEU A 479 -26.12 38.73 5.56
C LEU A 479 -26.86 39.72 4.66
N PHE A 480 -26.47 39.84 3.40
CA PHE A 480 -27.11 40.76 2.46
C PHE A 480 -28.53 40.35 2.14
N ARG A 481 -28.82 39.06 1.94
CA ARG A 481 -30.18 38.56 1.71
C ARG A 481 -31.13 38.87 2.86
N ARG A 482 -30.65 38.98 4.09
CA ARG A 482 -31.43 39.34 5.26
C ARG A 482 -31.59 40.85 5.41
N LEU A 483 -30.49 41.61 5.33
CA LEU A 483 -30.51 43.05 5.63
C LEU A 483 -31.11 43.92 4.53
N ILE A 484 -30.83 43.62 3.25
CA ILE A 484 -31.30 44.47 2.14
C ILE A 484 -32.83 44.53 2.05
N PRO A 485 -33.58 43.40 2.17
CA PRO A 485 -35.05 43.46 2.20
C PRO A 485 -35.61 44.29 3.38
N GLU A 486 -35.01 44.14 4.57
CA GLU A 486 -35.42 44.88 5.76
C GLU A 486 -35.20 46.40 5.57
N ILE A 487 -34.05 46.78 5.02
CA ILE A 487 -33.75 48.18 4.71
C ILE A 487 -34.71 48.71 3.66
N ALA A 488 -34.93 47.97 2.56
CA ALA A 488 -35.84 48.36 1.50
C ALA A 488 -37.28 48.54 2.01
N SER A 489 -37.77 47.60 2.81
CA SER A 489 -39.12 47.68 3.44
C SER A 489 -39.27 48.90 4.35
N LYS A 490 -38.26 49.16 5.22
CA LYS A 490 -38.29 50.34 6.11
C LYS A 490 -38.20 51.64 5.33
N CYS A 491 -37.35 51.74 4.32
CA CYS A 491 -37.26 52.92 3.46
C CYS A 491 -38.56 53.15 2.68
N SER A 492 -39.17 52.11 2.13
CA SER A 492 -40.46 52.19 1.44
C SER A 492 -41.58 52.65 2.34
N SER A 493 -41.65 52.15 3.58
CA SER A 493 -42.59 52.58 4.59
C SER A 493 -42.46 54.07 4.95
N ILE A 494 -41.19 54.55 5.10
CA ILE A 494 -40.94 55.97 5.39
C ILE A 494 -41.27 56.87 4.22
N LEU A 495 -41.01 56.41 2.99
CA LEU A 495 -41.25 57.22 1.79
C LEU A 495 -42.65 57.07 1.21
N GLY A 496 -43.51 56.22 1.74
CA GLY A 496 -44.86 55.92 1.22
C GLY A 496 -44.83 55.34 -0.21
N LYS A 497 -43.73 54.59 -0.59
CA LYS A 497 -43.53 53.98 -1.92
C LYS A 497 -43.55 52.45 -1.82
N GLU A 498 -43.84 51.80 -2.95
CA GLU A 498 -43.71 50.33 -3.03
C GLU A 498 -42.28 49.86 -2.81
N VAL A 499 -42.13 48.65 -2.27
CA VAL A 499 -40.80 48.04 -2.05
C VAL A 499 -40.20 47.71 -3.39
N PRO A 500 -38.99 48.25 -3.73
CA PRO A 500 -38.37 47.99 -5.02
C PRO A 500 -37.90 46.54 -5.10
N ASP A 501 -37.73 46.01 -6.34
CA ASP A 501 -37.06 44.74 -6.55
C ASP A 501 -35.58 44.84 -6.11
N ILE A 502 -35.21 44.08 -5.12
CA ILE A 502 -33.91 44.09 -4.50
C ILE A 502 -32.90 43.11 -5.14
N ASN A 503 -33.39 42.16 -5.96
CA ASN A 503 -32.54 41.15 -6.59
C ASN A 503 -31.38 41.76 -7.43
N PRO A 504 -31.58 42.83 -8.22
CA PRO A 504 -30.50 43.50 -8.92
C PRO A 504 -29.43 44.10 -8.00
N VAL A 505 -29.83 44.55 -6.81
CA VAL A 505 -28.91 45.12 -5.82
C VAL A 505 -28.07 44.01 -5.18
N VAL A 506 -28.71 42.92 -4.79
CA VAL A 506 -28.05 41.75 -4.23
C VAL A 506 -27.05 41.18 -5.24
N SER A 507 -27.45 41.04 -6.49
CA SER A 507 -26.60 40.58 -7.60
C SER A 507 -25.37 41.47 -7.83
N LYS A 508 -25.56 42.81 -7.75
CA LYS A 508 -24.45 43.77 -7.86
C LYS A 508 -23.42 43.65 -6.76
N ILE A 509 -23.83 43.30 -5.54
CA ILE A 509 -22.95 43.20 -4.37
C ILE A 509 -22.28 41.87 -4.31
N ALA A 510 -23.01 40.77 -4.57
CA ALA A 510 -22.51 39.42 -4.53
C ALA A 510 -21.56 39.13 -5.70
N ASN A 511 -21.94 39.49 -6.93
CA ASN A 511 -21.19 39.32 -8.17
C ASN A 511 -20.56 37.91 -8.34
N VAL A 512 -21.37 36.87 -8.08
CA VAL A 512 -20.98 35.48 -8.16
C VAL A 512 -22.07 34.66 -8.84
N VAL A 513 -21.67 33.55 -9.50
CA VAL A 513 -22.60 32.47 -9.80
C VAL A 513 -22.54 31.51 -8.60
N PHE A 514 -23.71 31.31 -7.98
CA PHE A 514 -23.84 30.49 -6.78
C PHE A 514 -24.40 29.11 -7.17
N ILE A 515 -23.82 28.06 -6.65
CA ILE A 515 -24.31 26.69 -6.80
C ILE A 515 -24.65 26.17 -5.41
N HIS A 516 -25.86 25.68 -5.25
CA HIS A 516 -26.35 25.04 -4.04
C HIS A 516 -26.73 23.60 -4.37
N GLU A 517 -26.33 22.66 -3.52
CA GLU A 517 -26.65 21.26 -3.66
C GLU A 517 -27.42 20.74 -2.46
N GLU A 518 -28.47 19.99 -2.75
CA GLU A 518 -29.21 19.22 -1.77
C GLU A 518 -29.34 17.78 -2.23
N ALA A 519 -28.79 16.83 -1.47
CA ALA A 519 -28.85 15.41 -1.77
C ALA A 519 -29.86 14.71 -0.84
N ILE A 520 -30.94 14.19 -1.41
CA ILE A 520 -32.01 13.51 -0.68
C ILE A 520 -31.86 12.01 -0.91
N LYS A 521 -31.69 11.24 0.18
CA LYS A 521 -31.56 9.78 0.14
C LYS A 521 -32.87 9.13 -0.29
N THR A 522 -32.76 8.14 -1.18
CA THR A 522 -33.84 7.26 -1.64
C THR A 522 -33.48 5.79 -1.38
N ASP A 523 -34.39 4.86 -1.65
CA ASP A 523 -34.16 3.42 -1.42
C ASP A 523 -32.97 2.84 -2.23
N SER A 524 -32.66 3.43 -3.39
CA SER A 524 -31.65 2.92 -4.33
C SER A 524 -30.48 3.86 -4.63
N GLY A 525 -30.45 5.03 -3.97
CA GLY A 525 -29.42 6.05 -4.22
C GLY A 525 -29.76 7.42 -3.64
N TYR A 526 -29.42 8.48 -4.36
CA TYR A 526 -29.67 9.87 -3.97
C TYR A 526 -30.28 10.66 -5.13
N ASN A 527 -31.30 11.45 -4.84
CA ASN A 527 -31.74 12.53 -5.71
C ASN A 527 -30.94 13.77 -5.36
N VAL A 528 -30.05 14.18 -6.24
CA VAL A 528 -29.23 15.38 -6.09
C VAL A 528 -29.90 16.52 -6.82
N ARG A 529 -30.32 17.54 -6.06
CA ARG A 529 -30.87 18.79 -6.56
C ARG A 529 -29.79 19.84 -6.59
N THR A 530 -29.44 20.31 -7.80
CA THR A 530 -28.44 21.34 -8.02
C THR A 530 -29.13 22.64 -8.44
N GLU A 531 -29.04 23.68 -7.63
CA GLU A 531 -29.56 25.02 -7.88
C GLU A 531 -28.42 25.93 -8.29
N ILE A 532 -28.53 26.58 -9.45
CA ILE A 532 -27.55 27.52 -9.96
C ILE A 532 -28.17 28.87 -10.06
N PHE A 533 -27.66 29.84 -9.33
CA PHE A 533 -28.16 31.20 -9.31
C PHE A 533 -27.10 32.19 -9.79
N ASN A 534 -27.48 33.05 -10.78
CA ASN A 534 -26.59 34.08 -11.29
C ASN A 534 -26.75 35.41 -10.52
N PHE A 535 -25.87 35.61 -9.55
CA PHE A 535 -25.75 36.89 -8.82
C PHE A 535 -24.71 37.83 -9.48
N THR A 536 -24.38 37.64 -10.74
CA THR A 536 -23.50 38.56 -11.49
C THR A 536 -24.32 39.59 -12.25
N ARG A 537 -23.64 40.54 -12.86
CA ARG A 537 -24.25 41.61 -13.68
C ARG A 537 -24.43 41.25 -15.14
N SER A 538 -23.92 40.11 -15.56
CA SER A 538 -23.91 39.66 -16.94
C SER A 538 -24.52 38.28 -17.09
N SER A 539 -25.05 37.99 -18.27
CA SER A 539 -25.43 36.63 -18.63
C SER A 539 -24.20 35.77 -18.78
N HIS A 540 -24.33 34.52 -18.42
CA HIS A 540 -23.26 33.52 -18.53
C HIS A 540 -23.70 32.34 -19.37
N LYS A 541 -22.78 31.89 -20.26
CA LYS A 541 -22.90 30.63 -21.00
C LYS A 541 -21.74 29.73 -20.58
N PHE A 542 -22.05 28.55 -20.10
CA PHE A 542 -21.05 27.55 -19.68
C PHE A 542 -21.68 26.17 -19.60
N THR A 543 -20.84 25.14 -19.63
CA THR A 543 -21.23 23.79 -19.26
C THR A 543 -20.74 23.54 -17.84
N LEU A 544 -21.64 23.08 -16.98
CA LEU A 544 -21.31 22.69 -15.62
C LEU A 544 -21.21 21.17 -15.56
N LYS A 545 -20.00 20.64 -15.46
CA LYS A 545 -19.77 19.22 -15.23
C LYS A 545 -19.88 18.94 -13.73
N ALA A 546 -20.89 18.16 -13.35
CA ALA A 546 -21.07 17.65 -12.00
C ALA A 546 -20.46 16.25 -11.92
N VAL A 547 -19.45 16.06 -11.08
CA VAL A 547 -18.76 14.78 -10.84
C VAL A 547 -19.16 14.28 -9.46
N PHE A 548 -19.99 13.25 -9.42
CA PHE A 548 -20.54 12.72 -8.19
C PHE A 548 -19.54 11.84 -7.45
N GLY A 549 -19.24 12.18 -6.20
CA GLY A 549 -18.29 11.46 -5.37
C GLY A 549 -16.85 11.46 -5.90
N GLY A 550 -16.51 12.43 -6.77
CA GLY A 550 -15.19 12.55 -7.37
C GLY A 550 -14.83 11.43 -8.36
N MET A 551 -15.83 10.71 -8.89
CA MET A 551 -15.64 9.64 -9.88
C MET A 551 -16.04 10.15 -11.27
N ASP A 552 -15.08 10.21 -12.21
CA ASP A 552 -15.33 10.69 -13.59
C ASP A 552 -16.34 9.82 -14.36
N ASP A 553 -16.48 8.55 -14.01
CA ASP A 553 -17.48 7.63 -14.57
C ASP A 553 -18.90 7.90 -14.04
N LYS A 554 -19.04 8.70 -12.99
CA LYS A 554 -20.31 9.19 -12.45
C LYS A 554 -20.38 10.70 -12.58
N SER A 555 -20.50 11.18 -13.78
CA SER A 555 -20.62 12.62 -14.07
C SER A 555 -21.83 12.93 -14.95
N THR A 556 -22.34 14.15 -14.81
CA THR A 556 -23.39 14.70 -15.64
C THR A 556 -23.01 16.10 -16.05
N ASP A 557 -23.20 16.44 -17.32
CA ASP A 557 -22.97 17.77 -17.85
C ASP A 557 -24.30 18.51 -17.92
N TYR A 558 -24.36 19.70 -17.32
CA TYR A 558 -25.48 20.63 -17.42
C TYR A 558 -25.11 21.76 -18.38
N GLU A 559 -25.71 21.78 -19.54
CA GLU A 559 -25.54 22.85 -20.51
C GLU A 559 -26.38 24.06 -20.11
N ILE A 560 -25.75 25.20 -19.94
CA ILE A 560 -26.37 26.47 -19.58
C ILE A 560 -26.08 27.47 -20.72
N GLU A 561 -27.03 27.60 -21.63
CA GLU A 561 -26.85 28.44 -22.84
C GLU A 561 -26.90 29.94 -22.51
N ASP A 562 -27.79 30.39 -21.62
CA ASP A 562 -27.92 31.78 -21.21
C ASP A 562 -28.49 31.83 -19.80
N LEU A 563 -27.68 32.05 -18.80
CA LEU A 563 -28.10 32.29 -17.42
C LEU A 563 -28.08 33.79 -17.17
N LYS A 564 -29.24 34.41 -17.25
CA LYS A 564 -29.40 35.87 -17.10
C LYS A 564 -29.10 36.34 -15.67
N PRO A 565 -28.78 37.64 -15.46
CA PRO A 565 -28.68 38.21 -14.13
C PRO A 565 -29.95 37.99 -13.31
N ALA A 566 -29.82 37.56 -12.05
CA ALA A 566 -30.88 37.19 -11.13
C ALA A 566 -31.74 35.97 -11.53
N GLU A 567 -31.28 35.18 -12.51
CA GLU A 567 -31.93 33.92 -12.92
C GLU A 567 -31.44 32.75 -12.09
N GLU A 568 -32.38 31.84 -11.79
CA GLU A 568 -32.13 30.56 -11.15
C GLU A 568 -32.38 29.41 -12.13
N ARG A 569 -31.53 28.40 -12.12
CA ARG A 569 -31.72 27.12 -12.81
C ARG A 569 -31.60 25.99 -11.79
N VAL A 570 -32.53 25.04 -11.88
CA VAL A 570 -32.60 23.88 -11.00
C VAL A 570 -32.49 22.62 -11.83
N PHE A 571 -31.54 21.76 -11.48
CA PHE A 571 -31.36 20.46 -12.07
C PHE A 571 -31.57 19.36 -11.03
N GLN A 572 -32.10 18.22 -11.45
CA GLN A 572 -32.28 17.06 -10.60
C GLN A 572 -31.65 15.86 -11.26
N THR A 573 -30.76 15.19 -10.57
CA THR A 573 -30.05 14.01 -11.07
C THR A 573 -30.12 12.90 -10.04
N PHE A 574 -30.56 11.71 -10.51
CA PHE A 574 -30.52 10.53 -9.67
C PHE A 574 -29.12 9.90 -9.74
N VAL A 575 -28.49 9.70 -8.58
CA VAL A 575 -27.16 9.10 -8.46
C VAL A 575 -27.28 7.83 -7.65
N GLN A 576 -27.00 6.70 -8.29
CA GLN A 576 -26.91 5.43 -7.59
C GLN A 576 -25.60 5.40 -6.79
N TRP A 577 -25.70 5.40 -5.46
CA TRP A 577 -24.55 5.44 -4.56
C TRP A 577 -24.72 4.45 -3.42
N PRO A 578 -23.79 3.48 -3.26
CA PRO A 578 -23.78 2.57 -2.13
C PRO A 578 -23.23 3.32 -0.90
N GLY A 579 -24.03 3.43 0.14
CA GLY A 579 -23.65 4.14 1.35
C GLY A 579 -24.04 5.61 1.36
N GLN A 580 -23.29 6.46 2.06
CA GLN A 580 -23.58 7.88 2.11
C GLN A 580 -22.94 8.61 0.95
N TYR A 581 -23.70 9.54 0.40
CA TYR A 581 -23.28 10.40 -0.71
C TYR A 581 -22.17 11.36 -0.26
N PRO A 582 -20.98 11.35 -0.89
CA PRO A 582 -19.84 12.17 -0.47
C PRO A 582 -19.87 13.61 -0.99
N GLY A 583 -20.88 13.98 -1.79
CA GLY A 583 -20.98 15.29 -2.44
C GLY A 583 -20.63 15.26 -3.93
N THR A 584 -20.75 16.41 -4.56
CA THR A 584 -20.47 16.63 -5.99
C THR A 584 -19.36 17.65 -6.17
N ASP A 585 -18.39 17.34 -7.01
CA ASP A 585 -17.42 18.31 -7.51
C ASP A 585 -17.95 18.97 -8.79
N TYR A 586 -17.97 20.30 -8.82
CA TYR A 586 -18.45 21.07 -9.96
C TYR A 586 -17.30 21.73 -10.71
N TYR A 587 -17.26 21.49 -12.03
CA TYR A 587 -16.26 22.07 -12.93
C TYR A 587 -16.95 22.91 -14.00
N PHE A 588 -16.48 24.12 -14.21
CA PHE A 588 -16.92 24.98 -15.32
C PHE A 588 -16.06 24.72 -16.54
N THR A 589 -16.68 24.42 -17.70
CA THR A 589 -16.03 24.25 -19.00
C THR A 589 -16.65 25.15 -20.05
#